data_ba5ffef826a559f4da1f85a9f1b0e881
#
_entry.id   ba5ffef826a559f4da1f85a9f1b0e881
#
_cell.length_a   1.000
_cell.length_b   1.000
_cell.length_c   1.000
_cell.angle_alpha   90.00
_cell.angle_beta   90.00
_cell.angle_gamma   90.00
#
_symmetry.space_group_name_H-M   'P 1'
#
loop_
_entity.id
_entity.type
_entity.pdbx_description
1 polymer ?
#
loop_
_entity_poly.entity_id
_entity_poly.type
_entity_poly.pdbx_seq_one_letter_code
_entity_poly.pdbx_strand_id
1 'polypeptide(L)'
;FGNPICCPAVTYNLSALKDFQFDEKMRVSLDWYAWYKINQYPGQFVYVPEKLMCHRIHEESETSKTISDNTRTIEDQMMYEKFWPKWIADLLMKQYVKSQKTNN
;
A
#
# COMPACT_ATOMS: atom_id res chain seq x y z
N PHE A 1 7.86 -3.98 6.80
CA PHE A 1 8.22 -4.94 5.77
C PHE A 1 7.23 -4.97 4.60
N GLY A 2 6.15 -4.22 4.65
CA GLY A 2 5.16 -4.12 3.60
C GLY A 2 4.02 -3.21 4.02
N ASN A 3 2.93 -3.20 3.25
CA ASN A 3 1.74 -2.41 3.54
C ASN A 3 0.75 -3.24 4.36
N PRO A 4 0.62 -2.99 5.67
CA PRO A 4 -0.30 -3.76 6.51
C PRO A 4 -1.72 -3.21 6.55
N ILE A 5 -1.97 -2.05 5.90
CA ILE A 5 -3.25 -1.35 6.00
C ILE A 5 -4.07 -1.60 4.74
N CYS A 6 -5.26 -2.19 4.92
CA CYS A 6 -6.19 -2.45 3.82
C CYS A 6 -6.89 -1.16 3.41
N CYS A 7 -6.69 -0.70 2.18
CA CYS A 7 -7.21 0.57 1.69
C CYS A 7 -8.71 0.77 1.90
N PRO A 8 -9.59 -0.18 1.56
CA PRO A 8 -11.03 0.02 1.75
C PRO A 8 -11.47 0.07 3.21
N ALA A 9 -10.61 -0.28 4.16
CA ALA A 9 -10.93 -0.28 5.59
C ALA A 9 -10.54 1.02 6.29
N VAL A 10 -10.11 2.06 5.55
CA VAL A 10 -9.62 3.31 6.14
C VAL A 10 -10.68 4.39 6.08
N THR A 11 -10.86 5.11 7.20
CA THR A 11 -11.70 6.29 7.30
C THR A 11 -10.79 7.50 7.52
N TYR A 12 -11.04 8.60 6.78
CA TYR A 12 -10.17 9.78 6.77
C TYR A 12 -10.80 10.95 7.51
N ASN A 13 -9.99 11.64 8.31
CA ASN A 13 -10.38 12.93 8.88
C ASN A 13 -9.94 14.03 7.89
N LEU A 14 -10.85 14.47 7.05
CA LEU A 14 -10.57 15.45 6.01
C LEU A 14 -10.17 16.81 6.55
N SER A 15 -10.61 17.15 7.78
CA SER A 15 -10.20 18.41 8.42
C SER A 15 -8.72 18.41 8.75
N ALA A 16 -8.15 17.25 9.09
CA ALA A 16 -6.73 17.12 9.38
C ALA A 16 -5.88 16.97 8.11
N LEU A 17 -6.48 16.58 6.99
CA LEU A 17 -5.79 16.25 5.74
C LEU A 17 -6.17 17.23 4.61
N LYS A 18 -6.21 18.53 4.90
CA LYS A 18 -6.76 19.56 4.00
C LYS A 18 -6.14 19.58 2.60
N ASP A 19 -4.82 19.38 2.53
CA ASP A 19 -4.10 19.47 1.25
C ASP A 19 -3.70 18.10 0.70
N PHE A 20 -4.19 17.02 1.33
CA PHE A 20 -3.80 15.68 0.93
C PHE A 20 -4.54 15.24 -0.33
N GLN A 21 -3.78 14.65 -1.25
CA GLN A 21 -4.32 14.00 -2.44
C GLN A 21 -3.53 12.73 -2.73
N PHE A 22 -4.20 11.72 -3.28
CA PHE A 22 -3.53 10.52 -3.76
C PHE A 22 -2.68 10.86 -4.99
N ASP A 23 -1.54 10.18 -5.14
CA ASP A 23 -0.69 10.38 -6.31
C ASP A 23 -1.25 9.58 -7.49
N GLU A 24 -1.75 10.27 -8.49
CA GLU A 24 -2.34 9.68 -9.68
C GLU A 24 -1.35 8.89 -10.53
N LYS A 25 -0.06 9.10 -10.33
CA LYS A 25 1.00 8.37 -11.04
C LYS A 25 1.19 6.95 -10.49
N MET A 26 0.74 6.71 -9.27
CA MET A 26 0.79 5.39 -8.65
C MET A 26 -0.47 4.61 -9.01
N ARG A 27 -0.32 3.37 -9.39
CA ARG A 27 -1.46 2.53 -9.79
C ARG A 27 -1.81 1.48 -8.75
N VAL A 28 -0.81 0.84 -8.19
CA VAL A 28 -1.01 -0.29 -7.26
C VAL A 28 -0.72 0.12 -5.82
N SER A 29 0.41 0.77 -5.60
CA SER A 29 0.86 1.16 -4.26
C SER A 29 0.46 2.57 -3.89
N LEU A 30 -0.58 3.10 -4.53
CA LEU A 30 -1.06 4.45 -4.27
C LEU A 30 -1.53 4.62 -2.81
N ASP A 31 -2.11 3.59 -2.23
CA ASP A 31 -2.52 3.57 -0.83
C ASP A 31 -1.30 3.58 0.11
N TRP A 32 -0.32 2.74 -0.14
CA TRP A 32 0.90 2.70 0.65
C TRP A 32 1.65 4.03 0.59
N TYR A 33 1.76 4.62 -0.59
CA TYR A 33 2.34 5.95 -0.76
C TYR A 33 1.52 7.00 0.00
N ALA A 34 0.18 6.87 -0.04
CA ALA A 34 -0.72 7.76 0.70
C ALA A 34 -0.45 7.68 2.20
N TRP A 35 -0.27 6.47 2.76
CA TRP A 35 0.06 6.31 4.19
C TRP A 35 1.39 6.99 4.53
N TYR A 36 2.37 6.89 3.65
CA TYR A 36 3.65 7.57 3.81
C TYR A 36 3.47 9.09 3.87
N LYS A 37 2.66 9.65 2.97
CA LYS A 37 2.37 11.09 2.95
C LYS A 37 1.57 11.53 4.17
N ILE A 38 0.54 10.78 4.53
CA ILE A 38 -0.34 11.09 5.67
C ILE A 38 0.43 11.06 6.98
N ASN A 39 1.40 10.18 7.10
CA ASN A 39 2.23 10.07 8.30
C ASN A 39 3.03 11.35 8.59
N GLN A 40 3.17 12.24 7.62
CA GLN A 40 3.86 13.52 7.78
C GLN A 40 2.95 14.62 8.32
N TYR A 41 1.62 14.40 8.32
CA TYR A 41 0.65 15.32 8.90
C TYR A 41 0.58 15.12 10.42
N PRO A 42 0.19 16.19 11.18
CA PRO A 42 -0.05 16.02 12.63
C PRO A 42 -1.21 15.05 12.87
N GLY A 43 -1.09 14.26 13.91
CA GLY A 43 -2.13 13.31 14.28
C GLY A 43 -1.62 11.88 14.31
N GLN A 44 -2.55 10.94 14.41
CA GLN A 44 -2.23 9.53 14.57
C GLN A 44 -3.13 8.65 13.72
N PHE A 45 -2.60 7.49 13.35
CA PHE A 45 -3.42 6.39 12.84
C PHE A 45 -4.03 5.67 14.04
N VAL A 46 -5.35 5.47 14.02
CA VAL A 46 -6.06 4.78 15.09
C VAL A 46 -6.60 3.47 14.57
N TYR A 47 -6.31 2.39 15.28
CA TYR A 47 -6.80 1.07 14.93
C TYR A 47 -8.09 0.76 15.70
N VAL A 48 -9.13 0.35 14.97
CA VAL A 48 -10.40 -0.07 15.57
C VAL A 48 -10.47 -1.60 15.49
N PRO A 49 -10.37 -2.33 16.62
CA PRO A 49 -10.29 -3.79 16.63
C PRO A 49 -11.65 -4.47 16.49
N GLU A 50 -12.44 -4.05 15.52
CA GLU A 50 -13.76 -4.61 15.25
C GLU A 50 -13.92 -4.86 13.75
N LYS A 51 -14.68 -5.88 13.39
CA LYS A 51 -14.99 -6.20 11.99
C LYS A 51 -16.19 -5.37 11.53
N LEU A 52 -15.91 -4.23 10.92
CA LEU A 52 -16.94 -3.25 10.55
C LEU A 52 -17.27 -3.22 9.06
N MET A 53 -16.54 -3.99 8.22
CA MET A 53 -16.81 -4.04 6.78
C MET A 53 -16.41 -5.38 6.19
N CYS A 54 -16.97 -5.68 5.00
CA CYS A 54 -16.63 -6.84 4.21
C CYS A 54 -15.98 -6.39 2.89
N HIS A 55 -14.92 -7.08 2.48
CA HIS A 55 -14.22 -6.80 1.23
C HIS A 55 -14.46 -7.94 0.24
N ARG A 56 -15.09 -7.61 -0.90
CA ARG A 56 -15.34 -8.59 -1.95
C ARG A 56 -14.09 -8.82 -2.79
N ILE A 57 -13.75 -10.07 -2.99
CA ILE A 57 -12.62 -10.47 -3.85
C ILE A 57 -13.20 -10.90 -5.20
N HIS A 58 -12.69 -10.32 -6.31
CA HIS A 58 -13.15 -10.65 -7.66
C HIS A 58 -12.00 -10.47 -8.66
N GLU A 59 -12.12 -11.12 -9.83
CA GLU A 59 -11.06 -11.16 -10.84
C GLU A 59 -10.80 -9.80 -11.50
N GLU A 60 -11.78 -8.92 -11.52
CA GLU A 60 -11.68 -7.61 -12.15
C GLU A 60 -11.02 -6.55 -11.25
N SER A 61 -10.62 -6.91 -10.04
CA SER A 61 -9.96 -5.97 -9.14
C SER A 61 -8.59 -5.53 -9.68
N GLU A 62 -8.17 -4.30 -9.34
CA GLU A 62 -6.85 -3.80 -9.72
C GLU A 62 -5.73 -4.70 -9.20
N THR A 63 -5.88 -5.26 -8.00
CA THR A 63 -4.89 -6.19 -7.44
C THR A 63 -4.68 -7.39 -8.35
N SER A 64 -5.76 -8.00 -8.85
CA SER A 64 -5.66 -9.14 -9.73
C SER A 64 -5.03 -8.80 -11.08
N LYS A 65 -5.37 -7.63 -11.63
CA LYS A 65 -4.82 -7.17 -12.92
C LYS A 65 -3.33 -6.84 -12.82
N THR A 66 -2.91 -6.18 -11.75
CA THR A 66 -1.55 -5.66 -11.62
C THR A 66 -0.53 -6.71 -11.21
N ILE A 67 -0.96 -7.83 -10.62
CA ILE A 67 -0.08 -8.96 -10.34
C ILE A 67 0.51 -9.51 -11.65
N SER A 68 -0.24 -9.47 -12.74
CA SER A 68 0.19 -10.04 -14.03
C SER A 68 1.05 -9.10 -14.88
N ASP A 69 1.11 -7.80 -14.61
CA ASP A 69 1.80 -6.83 -15.48
C ASP A 69 3.07 -6.19 -14.89
N ASN A 70 3.55 -6.68 -13.77
CA ASN A 70 4.76 -6.22 -13.07
C ASN A 70 4.69 -4.79 -12.53
N THR A 71 3.58 -4.06 -12.72
CA THR A 71 3.42 -2.71 -12.17
C THR A 71 3.59 -2.73 -10.66
N ARG A 72 3.03 -3.74 -10.02
CA ARG A 72 3.12 -3.92 -8.58
C ARG A 72 4.58 -4.04 -8.10
N THR A 73 5.39 -4.82 -8.81
CA THR A 73 6.79 -5.00 -8.45
C THR A 73 7.57 -3.69 -8.51
N ILE A 74 7.34 -2.90 -9.57
CA ILE A 74 8.02 -1.61 -9.75
C ILE A 74 7.62 -0.63 -8.64
N GLU A 75 6.33 -0.50 -8.36
CA GLU A 75 5.84 0.44 -7.35
C GLU A 75 6.24 0.02 -5.94
N ASP A 76 6.18 -1.27 -5.63
CA ASP A 76 6.60 -1.78 -4.33
C ASP A 76 8.09 -1.55 -4.09
N GLN A 77 8.93 -1.71 -5.13
CA GLN A 77 10.36 -1.41 -5.05
C GLN A 77 10.57 0.07 -4.71
N MET A 78 9.82 0.96 -5.37
CA MET A 78 9.89 2.39 -5.08
C MET A 78 9.54 2.69 -3.62
N MET A 79 8.52 2.01 -3.07
CA MET A 79 8.12 2.20 -1.68
C MET A 79 9.18 1.71 -0.71
N TYR A 80 9.76 0.53 -0.95
CA TYR A 80 10.83 0.01 -0.09
C TYR A 80 12.04 0.94 -0.07
N GLU A 81 12.38 1.54 -1.22
CA GLU A 81 13.51 2.47 -1.32
C GLU A 81 13.27 3.77 -0.55
N LYS A 82 12.02 4.14 -0.26
CA LYS A 82 11.70 5.30 0.58
C LYS A 82 12.00 5.06 2.05
N PHE A 83 11.96 3.81 2.51
CA PHE A 83 12.13 3.45 3.92
C PHE A 83 13.50 2.85 4.20
N TRP A 84 14.15 2.25 3.20
CA TRP A 84 15.36 1.46 3.38
C TRP A 84 16.42 1.83 2.33
N PRO A 85 17.73 1.65 2.64
CA PRO A 85 18.76 1.72 1.61
C PRO A 85 18.49 0.71 0.50
N LYS A 86 18.99 0.99 -0.70
CA LYS A 86 18.68 0.17 -1.87
C LYS A 86 18.99 -1.32 -1.68
N TRP A 87 20.09 -1.65 -1.05
CA TRP A 87 20.46 -3.06 -0.85
C TRP A 87 19.51 -3.81 0.07
N ILE A 88 18.95 -3.12 1.09
CA ILE A 88 17.93 -3.70 1.96
C ILE A 88 16.61 -3.80 1.20
N ALA A 89 16.24 -2.78 0.44
CA ALA A 89 15.02 -2.79 -0.37
C ALA A 89 15.04 -3.95 -1.37
N ASP A 90 16.17 -4.22 -2.01
CA ASP A 90 16.31 -5.33 -2.93
C ASP A 90 16.11 -6.68 -2.24
N LEU A 91 16.63 -6.85 -1.03
CA LEU A 91 16.41 -8.06 -0.24
C LEU A 91 14.95 -8.24 0.13
N LEU A 92 14.29 -7.17 0.57
CA LEU A 92 12.88 -7.22 0.95
C LEU A 92 12.00 -7.54 -0.26
N MET A 93 12.33 -7.00 -1.43
CA MET A 93 11.59 -7.30 -2.66
C MET A 93 11.72 -8.75 -3.07
N LYS A 94 12.90 -9.36 -2.93
CA LYS A 94 13.07 -10.77 -3.21
C LYS A 94 12.17 -11.64 -2.34
N GLN A 95 12.09 -11.32 -1.04
CA GLN A 95 11.22 -12.03 -0.11
C GLN A 95 9.75 -11.83 -0.47
N TYR A 96 9.38 -10.60 -0.80
CA TYR A 96 8.00 -10.25 -1.12
C TYR A 96 7.50 -10.96 -2.38
N VAL A 97 8.30 -10.96 -3.44
CA VAL A 97 7.97 -11.65 -4.69
C VAL A 97 7.82 -13.15 -4.47
N LYS A 98 8.71 -13.73 -3.66
CA LYS A 98 8.62 -15.15 -3.29
C LYS A 98 7.33 -15.46 -2.54
N SER A 99 6.95 -14.58 -1.62
CA SER A 99 5.70 -14.72 -0.85
C SER A 99 4.47 -14.67 -1.77
N GLN A 100 4.46 -13.77 -2.77
CA GLN A 100 3.36 -13.68 -3.73
C GLN A 100 3.19 -14.96 -4.54
N LYS A 101 4.30 -15.55 -4.98
CA LYS A 101 4.27 -16.81 -5.74
C LYS A 101 3.75 -17.98 -4.90
N THR A 102 4.01 -17.97 -3.61
CA THR A 102 3.55 -19.02 -2.69
C THR A 102 2.05 -18.91 -2.41
N ASN A 103 1.51 -17.69 -2.40
CA ASN A 103 0.10 -17.44 -2.07
C ASN A 103 -0.84 -17.55 -3.28
N ASN A 104 -0.31 -17.74 -4.45
CA ASN A 104 -1.07 -17.96 -5.68
C ASN A 104 -0.96 -19.44 -6.09
#